data_e7bbe4b72937c2339f289420b1678a6b
#
_entry.id   e7bbe4b72937c2339f289420b1678a6b
#
_cell.length_a   1.000
_cell.length_b   1.000
_cell.length_c   1.000
_cell.angle_alpha   90.00
_cell.angle_beta   90.00
_cell.angle_gamma   90.00
#
_symmetry.space_group_name_H-M   'P 1'
#
loop_
_entity.id
_entity.type
_entity.pdbx_description
1 polymer ?
#
loop_
_entity_poly.entity_id
_entity_poly.type
_entity_poly.pdbx_seq_one_letter_code
_entity_poly.pdbx_strand_id
1 'polypeptide(L)'
;MALSSTAIVKVIIVTDDLERTAGAYERLLGTDRKPEEAGEHRMVREPYTRYMGKQITDTPMKVKSVLTENFWFEIIQPLGDNDPWAQWLKDHGTSVCSICLVTNGALEEDERRMAMEGYRSVFKQEKGYEAYEYFDTARDLGTLLEMKEIYREDA
;
A
#
# COMPACT_ATOMS: atom_id res chain seq x y z
N MET A 1 -18.86 5.79 -11.77
CA MET A 1 -17.78 6.68 -12.24
C MET A 1 -16.44 6.05 -11.95
N ALA A 2 -15.54 6.03 -12.92
CA ALA A 2 -14.24 5.39 -12.77
C ALA A 2 -13.29 6.22 -11.90
N LEU A 3 -12.30 5.55 -11.31
CA LEU A 3 -11.20 6.20 -10.61
C LEU A 3 -10.31 6.99 -11.57
N SER A 4 -9.52 7.90 -11.04
CA SER A 4 -8.68 8.82 -11.83
C SER A 4 -7.54 8.13 -12.59
N SER A 5 -7.14 6.94 -12.16
CA SER A 5 -5.99 6.24 -12.72
C SER A 5 -6.21 4.73 -12.73
N THR A 6 -5.59 4.05 -13.70
CA THR A 6 -5.48 2.60 -13.76
C THR A 6 -4.02 2.13 -13.67
N ALA A 7 -3.11 3.04 -13.32
CA ALA A 7 -1.68 2.73 -13.25
C ALA A 7 -1.36 1.96 -11.95
N ILE A 8 -1.12 0.67 -12.08
CA ILE A 8 -0.66 -0.18 -10.98
C ILE A 8 0.84 0.04 -10.78
N VAL A 9 1.26 0.39 -9.56
CA VAL A 9 2.68 0.62 -9.26
C VAL A 9 3.27 -0.43 -8.34
N LYS A 10 2.45 -1.09 -7.54
CA LYS A 10 2.93 -2.18 -6.68
C LYS A 10 1.82 -3.15 -6.32
N VAL A 11 2.23 -4.37 -5.98
CA VAL A 11 1.39 -5.41 -5.41
C VAL A 11 1.97 -5.73 -4.04
N ILE A 12 1.13 -5.71 -3.00
CA ILE A 12 1.56 -6.00 -1.64
C ILE A 12 1.28 -7.46 -1.31
N ILE A 13 2.34 -8.16 -0.88
CA ILE A 13 2.27 -9.52 -0.35
C ILE A 13 2.50 -9.43 1.15
N VAL A 14 1.64 -10.05 1.95
CA VAL A 14 1.91 -10.26 3.37
C VAL A 14 2.40 -11.68 3.61
N THR A 15 3.29 -11.85 4.56
CA THR A 15 3.90 -13.15 4.86
C THR A 15 4.24 -13.26 6.33
N ASP A 16 4.28 -14.48 6.83
CA ASP A 16 4.80 -14.80 8.16
C ASP A 16 6.32 -15.04 8.17
N ASP A 17 6.95 -15.06 6.99
CA ASP A 17 8.39 -15.30 6.84
C ASP A 17 8.92 -14.53 5.64
N LEU A 18 9.41 -13.33 5.90
CA LEU A 18 9.89 -12.41 4.87
C LEU A 18 11.02 -13.01 4.02
N GLU A 19 12.00 -13.62 4.66
CA GLU A 19 13.18 -14.16 3.96
C GLU A 19 12.77 -15.28 3.00
N ARG A 20 11.86 -16.15 3.42
CA ARG A 20 11.37 -17.24 2.56
C ARG A 20 10.61 -16.68 1.36
N THR A 21 9.67 -15.80 1.59
CA THR A 21 8.81 -15.26 0.52
C THR A 21 9.59 -14.39 -0.44
N ALA A 22 10.34 -13.42 0.07
CA ALA A 22 11.15 -12.53 -0.77
C ALA A 22 12.22 -13.30 -1.53
N GLY A 23 12.88 -14.25 -0.87
CA GLY A 23 13.88 -15.11 -1.51
C GLY A 23 13.31 -15.94 -2.65
N ALA A 24 12.10 -16.47 -2.49
CA ALA A 24 11.41 -17.20 -3.55
C ALA A 24 11.09 -16.31 -4.76
N TYR A 25 10.56 -15.10 -4.52
CA TYR A 25 10.30 -14.14 -5.60
C TYR A 25 11.58 -13.76 -6.33
N GLU A 26 12.66 -13.47 -5.62
CA GLU A 26 13.96 -13.11 -6.21
C GLU A 26 14.50 -14.24 -7.08
N ARG A 27 14.45 -15.49 -6.59
CA ARG A 27 14.95 -16.64 -7.36
C ARG A 27 14.12 -16.89 -8.62
N LEU A 28 12.80 -16.82 -8.50
CA LEU A 28 11.89 -17.11 -9.62
C LEU A 28 11.90 -16.02 -10.68
N LEU A 29 12.00 -14.75 -10.27
CA LEU A 29 11.99 -13.62 -11.20
C LEU A 29 13.39 -13.24 -11.68
N GLY A 30 14.45 -13.81 -11.07
CA GLY A 30 15.83 -13.56 -11.48
C GLY A 30 16.26 -12.12 -11.27
N THR A 31 15.71 -11.42 -10.27
CA THR A 31 16.03 -10.02 -10.01
C THR A 31 16.57 -9.82 -8.61
N ASP A 32 17.60 -8.98 -8.52
CA ASP A 32 18.17 -8.49 -7.26
C ASP A 32 18.10 -6.95 -7.17
N ARG A 33 17.39 -6.34 -8.14
CA ARG A 33 17.27 -4.88 -8.19
C ARG A 33 16.49 -4.38 -6.99
N LYS A 34 16.97 -3.29 -6.38
CA LYS A 34 16.28 -2.58 -5.32
C LYS A 34 15.65 -1.31 -5.88
N PRO A 35 14.55 -0.84 -5.28
CA PRO A 35 14.02 0.48 -5.62
C PRO A 35 15.10 1.55 -5.41
N GLU A 36 15.10 2.58 -6.27
CA GLU A 36 15.94 3.73 -6.05
C GLU A 36 15.56 4.38 -4.72
N GLU A 37 16.58 4.77 -3.95
CA GLU A 37 16.32 5.50 -2.71
C GLU A 37 15.70 6.85 -3.08
N ALA A 38 14.57 7.12 -2.46
CA ALA A 38 13.93 8.41 -2.62
C ALA A 38 14.85 9.50 -2.04
N GLY A 39 15.01 10.59 -2.76
CA GLY A 39 15.73 11.75 -2.29
C GLY A 39 15.02 12.45 -1.13
N GLU A 40 15.48 13.63 -0.77
CA GLU A 40 14.82 14.43 0.26
C GLU A 40 13.39 14.77 -0.18
N HIS A 41 12.46 14.59 0.74
CA HIS A 41 11.04 14.87 0.51
C HIS A 41 10.64 16.16 1.24
N ARG A 42 9.99 17.05 0.52
CA ARG A 42 9.43 18.24 1.12
C ARG A 42 8.12 17.91 1.80
N MET A 43 8.02 18.21 3.09
CA MET A 43 6.79 18.04 3.85
C MET A 43 5.81 19.15 3.48
N VAL A 44 4.66 18.77 2.95
CA VAL A 44 3.61 19.70 2.54
C VAL A 44 2.32 19.53 3.35
N ARG A 45 2.23 18.49 4.16
CA ARG A 45 1.08 18.20 5.01
C ARG A 45 1.52 17.66 6.36
N GLU A 46 0.67 17.77 7.35
CA GLU A 46 0.89 17.21 8.67
C GLU A 46 0.74 15.69 8.63
N PRO A 47 1.75 14.92 9.07
CA PRO A 47 1.68 13.46 9.05
C PRO A 47 0.68 12.89 10.06
N TYR A 48 -0.02 11.83 9.65
CA TYR A 48 -0.86 11.03 10.57
C TYR A 48 -1.03 9.62 10.01
N THR A 49 -1.43 8.71 10.89
CA THR A 49 -1.80 7.35 10.50
C THR A 49 -3.11 6.98 11.19
N ARG A 50 -4.08 6.47 10.40
CA ARG A 50 -5.37 6.00 10.91
C ARG A 50 -5.62 4.58 10.47
N TYR A 51 -6.13 3.77 11.38
CA TYR A 51 -6.59 2.42 11.11
C TYR A 51 -7.99 2.23 11.70
N MET A 52 -8.94 1.81 10.86
CA MET A 52 -10.34 1.60 11.25
C MET A 52 -10.95 2.84 11.93
N GLY A 53 -10.64 4.02 11.37
CA GLY A 53 -11.15 5.31 11.84
C GLY A 53 -10.46 5.89 13.08
N LYS A 54 -9.44 5.21 13.63
CA LYS A 54 -8.71 5.65 14.81
C LYS A 54 -7.27 6.00 14.46
N GLN A 55 -6.76 7.07 15.07
CA GLN A 55 -5.34 7.40 14.93
C GLN A 55 -4.50 6.37 15.67
N ILE A 56 -3.44 5.89 14.99
CA ILE A 56 -2.44 4.98 15.55
C ILE A 56 -1.05 5.60 15.37
N THR A 57 -0.10 5.14 16.17
CA THR A 57 1.26 5.72 16.18
C THR A 57 2.28 4.86 15.48
N ASP A 58 2.01 3.58 15.29
CA ASP A 58 3.03 2.62 14.89
C ASP A 58 2.42 1.46 14.11
N THR A 59 3.11 1.06 13.04
CA THR A 59 2.81 -0.13 12.23
C THR A 59 4.09 -0.92 12.04
N PRO A 60 4.59 -1.61 13.10
CA PRO A 60 5.88 -2.28 13.00
C PRO A 60 5.84 -3.42 11.98
N MET A 61 6.85 -3.46 11.11
CA MET A 61 6.94 -4.45 10.04
C MET A 61 8.36 -4.59 9.53
N LYS A 62 8.62 -5.72 8.86
CA LYS A 62 9.79 -5.89 8.00
C LYS A 62 9.32 -5.87 6.56
N VAL A 63 10.07 -5.21 5.68
CA VAL A 63 9.68 -5.02 4.28
C VAL A 63 10.85 -5.33 3.36
N LYS A 64 10.56 -6.01 2.25
CA LYS A 64 11.46 -6.10 1.09
C LYS A 64 10.67 -5.81 -0.17
N SER A 65 11.33 -5.16 -1.13
CA SER A 65 10.76 -4.88 -2.43
C SER A 65 11.48 -5.68 -3.50
N VAL A 66 10.71 -6.25 -4.43
CA VAL A 66 11.23 -6.98 -5.59
C VAL A 66 10.73 -6.27 -6.84
N LEU A 67 11.66 -5.64 -7.59
CA LEU A 67 11.30 -4.89 -8.79
C LEU A 67 11.05 -5.81 -9.96
N THR A 68 10.00 -5.50 -10.73
CA THR A 68 9.73 -6.11 -12.03
C THR A 68 9.84 -5.03 -13.13
N GLU A 69 9.52 -5.37 -14.38
CA GLU A 69 9.54 -4.42 -15.48
C GLU A 69 8.46 -3.34 -15.39
N ASN A 70 7.30 -3.68 -14.81
CA ASN A 70 6.11 -2.82 -14.85
C ASN A 70 5.69 -2.27 -13.49
N PHE A 71 5.99 -2.99 -12.41
CA PHE A 71 5.63 -2.61 -11.04
C PHE A 71 6.60 -3.32 -10.08
N TRP A 72 6.41 -3.15 -8.78
CA TRP A 72 7.20 -3.93 -7.82
C TRP A 72 6.28 -4.67 -6.86
N PHE A 73 6.80 -5.79 -6.36
CA PHE A 73 6.21 -6.45 -5.21
C PHE A 73 6.77 -5.84 -3.94
N GLU A 74 5.91 -5.42 -3.05
CA GLU A 74 6.29 -5.02 -1.71
C GLU A 74 5.87 -6.15 -0.77
N ILE A 75 6.86 -6.80 -0.15
CA ILE A 75 6.62 -7.97 0.68
C ILE A 75 6.76 -7.55 2.12
N ILE A 76 5.68 -7.72 2.89
CA ILE A 76 5.56 -7.22 4.25
C ILE A 76 5.38 -8.37 5.21
N GLN A 77 6.24 -8.41 6.24
CA GLN A 77 6.02 -9.24 7.42
C GLN A 77 5.56 -8.34 8.56
N PRO A 78 4.27 -8.36 8.94
CA PRO A 78 3.79 -7.58 10.07
C PRO A 78 4.43 -8.03 11.36
N LEU A 79 4.77 -7.10 12.24
CA LEU A 79 5.32 -7.38 13.57
C LEU A 79 4.36 -6.95 14.70
N GLY A 80 3.28 -6.28 14.35
CA GLY A 80 2.23 -5.85 15.28
C GLY A 80 0.92 -6.58 15.01
N ASP A 81 -0.16 -6.10 15.63
CA ASP A 81 -1.49 -6.70 15.54
C ASP A 81 -2.59 -5.68 15.26
N ASN A 82 -2.25 -4.41 15.07
CA ASN A 82 -3.20 -3.31 14.89
C ASN A 82 -2.93 -2.56 13.57
N ASP A 83 -3.03 -3.30 12.47
CA ASP A 83 -2.85 -2.76 11.12
C ASP A 83 -3.50 -3.70 10.10
N PRO A 84 -3.71 -3.24 8.86
CA PRO A 84 -4.38 -4.05 7.84
C PRO A 84 -3.56 -5.27 7.39
N TRP A 85 -2.25 -5.19 7.42
CA TRP A 85 -1.38 -6.29 6.99
C TRP A 85 -1.41 -7.45 7.98
N ALA A 86 -1.34 -7.15 9.28
CA ALA A 86 -1.48 -8.15 10.34
C ALA A 86 -2.85 -8.84 10.29
N GLN A 87 -3.91 -8.06 10.09
CA GLN A 87 -5.27 -8.60 9.99
C GLN A 87 -5.42 -9.49 8.75
N TRP A 88 -4.91 -9.05 7.61
CA TRP A 88 -4.96 -9.85 6.38
C TRP A 88 -4.20 -11.17 6.51
N LEU A 89 -3.01 -11.12 7.09
CA LEU A 89 -2.19 -12.32 7.32
C LEU A 89 -2.93 -13.32 8.23
N LYS A 90 -3.56 -12.82 9.29
CA LYS A 90 -4.35 -13.64 10.20
C LYS A 90 -5.54 -14.31 9.49
N ASP A 91 -6.22 -13.58 8.62
CA ASP A 91 -7.43 -14.06 7.94
C ASP A 91 -7.12 -14.93 6.73
N HIS A 92 -6.02 -14.70 6.02
CA HIS A 92 -5.75 -15.33 4.72
C HIS A 92 -4.41 -16.06 4.64
N GLY A 93 -3.52 -15.89 5.61
CA GLY A 93 -2.16 -16.41 5.51
C GLY A 93 -1.30 -15.63 4.51
N THR A 94 -0.13 -16.19 4.17
CA THR A 94 0.77 -15.59 3.18
C THR A 94 0.06 -15.46 1.83
N SER A 95 -0.14 -14.23 1.36
CA SER A 95 -0.97 -13.99 0.17
C SER A 95 -0.88 -12.54 -0.31
N VAL A 96 -1.47 -12.27 -1.47
CA VAL A 96 -1.65 -10.91 -1.99
C VAL A 96 -2.65 -10.17 -1.10
N CYS A 97 -2.21 -9.07 -0.52
CA CYS A 97 -3.02 -8.23 0.36
C CYS A 97 -3.68 -7.08 -0.42
N SER A 98 -2.93 -6.40 -1.27
CA SER A 98 -3.43 -5.24 -1.99
C SER A 98 -2.77 -5.03 -3.34
N ILE A 99 -3.50 -4.31 -4.20
CA ILE A 99 -3.02 -3.78 -5.47
C ILE A 99 -3.04 -2.26 -5.32
N CYS A 100 -1.95 -1.59 -5.68
CA CYS A 100 -1.78 -0.15 -5.48
C CYS A 100 -1.86 0.62 -6.79
N LEU A 101 -2.76 1.60 -6.84
CA LEU A 101 -2.88 2.56 -7.94
C LEU A 101 -2.28 3.91 -7.53
N VAL A 102 -1.68 4.62 -8.49
CA VAL A 102 -1.25 6.01 -8.29
C VAL A 102 -2.38 6.95 -8.68
N THR A 103 -2.67 7.95 -7.84
CA THR A 103 -3.82 8.83 -8.03
C THR A 103 -3.51 10.18 -8.73
N ASN A 104 -2.25 10.53 -8.89
CA ASN A 104 -1.81 11.70 -9.68
C ASN A 104 -2.51 13.03 -9.32
N GLY A 105 -2.62 13.34 -8.01
CA GLY A 105 -3.22 14.57 -7.54
C GLY A 105 -4.72 14.49 -7.29
N ALA A 106 -5.32 13.31 -7.45
CA ALA A 106 -6.76 13.12 -7.36
C ALA A 106 -7.21 12.26 -6.17
N LEU A 107 -6.38 12.10 -5.13
CA LEU A 107 -6.72 11.21 -4.01
C LEU A 107 -8.04 11.59 -3.36
N GLU A 108 -8.26 12.86 -3.06
CA GLU A 108 -9.52 13.31 -2.40
C GLU A 108 -10.75 13.01 -3.26
N GLU A 109 -10.64 13.18 -4.57
CA GLU A 109 -11.71 12.86 -5.50
C GLU A 109 -11.95 11.37 -5.57
N ASP A 110 -10.90 10.57 -5.62
CA ASP A 110 -11.00 9.11 -5.62
C ASP A 110 -11.55 8.57 -4.30
N GLU A 111 -11.20 9.19 -3.16
CA GLU A 111 -11.83 8.86 -1.86
C GLU A 111 -13.35 9.02 -1.92
N ARG A 112 -13.82 10.12 -2.51
CA ARG A 112 -15.26 10.35 -2.68
C ARG A 112 -15.92 9.30 -3.58
N ARG A 113 -15.25 8.95 -4.68
CA ARG A 113 -15.74 7.89 -5.59
C ARG A 113 -15.85 6.55 -4.90
N MET A 114 -14.85 6.18 -4.10
CA MET A 114 -14.88 4.93 -3.33
C MET A 114 -16.01 4.94 -2.31
N ALA A 115 -16.22 6.04 -1.61
CA ALA A 115 -17.33 6.18 -0.66
C ALA A 115 -18.69 6.05 -1.34
N MET A 116 -18.85 6.66 -2.52
CA MET A 116 -20.09 6.57 -3.30
C MET A 116 -20.37 5.14 -3.77
N GLU A 117 -19.34 4.36 -4.05
CA GLU A 117 -19.46 2.95 -4.41
C GLU A 117 -19.65 2.04 -3.18
N GLY A 118 -19.60 2.60 -1.98
CA GLY A 118 -19.80 1.85 -0.74
C GLY A 118 -18.55 1.20 -0.15
N TYR A 119 -17.37 1.56 -0.63
CA TYR A 119 -16.11 1.02 -0.12
C TYR A 119 -15.52 1.94 0.94
N ARG A 120 -15.35 1.39 2.15
CA ARG A 120 -14.85 2.12 3.30
C ARG A 120 -13.33 2.18 3.28
N SER A 121 -12.76 3.35 3.64
CA SER A 121 -11.34 3.48 3.95
C SER A 121 -11.03 2.74 5.26
N VAL A 122 -10.11 1.79 5.22
CA VAL A 122 -9.73 1.02 6.41
C VAL A 122 -8.39 1.47 7.00
N PHE A 123 -7.54 2.09 6.18
CA PHE A 123 -6.22 2.56 6.60
C PHE A 123 -5.82 3.76 5.77
N LYS A 124 -5.23 4.77 6.41
CA LYS A 124 -4.62 5.89 5.70
C LYS A 124 -3.36 6.33 6.43
N GLN A 125 -2.27 6.40 5.69
CA GLN A 125 -1.02 6.96 6.18
C GLN A 125 -0.66 8.19 5.37
N GLU A 126 -0.72 9.34 6.03
CA GLU A 126 -0.26 10.61 5.49
C GLU A 126 1.16 10.84 5.98
N LYS A 127 2.13 10.80 5.07
CA LYS A 127 3.54 11.00 5.42
C LYS A 127 3.98 12.45 5.30
N GLY A 128 3.10 13.32 4.79
CA GLY A 128 3.39 14.73 4.57
C GLY A 128 3.95 15.03 3.17
N TYR A 129 4.64 14.09 2.55
CA TYR A 129 5.16 14.19 1.18
C TYR A 129 4.49 13.20 0.23
N GLU A 130 3.83 12.19 0.76
CA GLU A 130 3.01 11.22 0.02
C GLU A 130 1.98 10.62 0.98
N ALA A 131 0.96 10.00 0.43
CA ALA A 131 -0.07 9.34 1.21
C ALA A 131 -0.40 7.97 0.63
N TYR A 132 -0.79 7.06 1.50
CA TYR A 132 -1.29 5.72 1.15
C TYR A 132 -2.64 5.52 1.81
N GLU A 133 -3.59 5.00 1.04
CA GLU A 133 -4.92 4.71 1.57
C GLU A 133 -5.40 3.36 1.08
N TYR A 134 -5.97 2.56 1.98
CA TYR A 134 -6.48 1.22 1.71
C TYR A 134 -7.99 1.20 1.88
N PHE A 135 -8.67 0.58 0.92
CA PHE A 135 -10.14 0.48 0.93
C PHE A 135 -10.58 -0.97 1.05
N ASP A 136 -11.70 -1.18 1.75
CA ASP A 136 -12.29 -2.49 2.00
C ASP A 136 -13.02 -3.00 0.75
N THR A 137 -12.26 -3.54 -0.18
CA THR A 137 -12.73 -4.02 -1.49
C THR A 137 -12.60 -5.53 -1.65
N ALA A 138 -12.13 -6.24 -0.63
CA ALA A 138 -11.75 -7.65 -0.74
C ALA A 138 -12.89 -8.55 -1.23
N ARG A 139 -14.11 -8.30 -0.77
CA ARG A 139 -15.27 -9.10 -1.17
C ARG A 139 -15.52 -9.06 -2.67
N ASP A 140 -15.38 -7.87 -3.28
CA ASP A 140 -15.70 -7.65 -4.69
C ASP A 140 -14.49 -7.81 -5.59
N LEU A 141 -13.31 -7.39 -5.14
CA LEU A 141 -12.09 -7.38 -5.95
C LEU A 141 -11.11 -8.52 -5.62
N GLY A 142 -11.32 -9.22 -4.51
CA GLY A 142 -10.41 -10.28 -4.07
C GLY A 142 -9.17 -9.80 -3.30
N THR A 143 -8.95 -8.49 -3.26
CA THR A 143 -7.86 -7.84 -2.53
C THR A 143 -8.35 -6.52 -1.97
N LEU A 144 -7.58 -5.92 -1.05
CA LEU A 144 -7.74 -4.51 -0.75
C LEU A 144 -7.24 -3.68 -1.92
N LEU A 145 -7.87 -2.56 -2.19
CA LEU A 145 -7.37 -1.59 -3.17
C LEU A 145 -6.62 -0.51 -2.41
N GLU A 146 -5.36 -0.30 -2.78
CA GLU A 146 -4.53 0.75 -2.22
C GLU A 146 -4.39 1.89 -3.22
N MET A 147 -4.40 3.11 -2.74
CA MET A 147 -4.13 4.30 -3.52
C MET A 147 -2.91 5.00 -2.97
N LYS A 148 -2.01 5.42 -3.86
CA LYS A 148 -0.80 6.17 -3.53
C LYS A 148 -0.83 7.53 -4.19
N GLU A 149 -0.71 8.58 -3.37
CA GLU A 149 -0.57 9.95 -3.83
C GLU A 149 0.82 10.46 -3.51
N ILE A 150 1.50 10.99 -4.53
CA ILE A 150 2.79 11.66 -4.36
C ILE A 150 2.55 13.14 -4.55
N TYR A 151 2.81 13.95 -3.50
CA TYR A 151 2.64 15.39 -3.59
C TYR A 151 3.77 16.02 -4.38
N ARG A 152 3.41 16.94 -5.27
CA ARG A 152 4.37 17.69 -6.08
C ARG A 152 4.57 19.08 -5.49
N GLU A 153 5.76 19.63 -5.64
CA GLU A 153 6.13 20.92 -5.06
C GLU A 153 5.31 22.10 -5.62
N ASP A 154 4.83 21.94 -6.84
CA ASP A 154 4.06 22.96 -7.56
C ASP A 154 2.54 22.79 -7.44
N ALA A 155 2.10 21.89 -6.61
CA ALA A 155 0.67 21.60 -6.40
C ALA A 155 0.08 22.45 -5.27
#